data_8884059beb1ad1eeec326687edc6b021
#
_entry.id   8884059beb1ad1eeec326687edc6b021
#
_cell.length_a   1.000
_cell.length_b   1.000
_cell.length_c   1.000
_cell.angle_alpha   90.00
_cell.angle_beta   90.00
_cell.angle_gamma   90.00
#
_symmetry.space_group_name_H-M   'P 1'
#
loop_
_entity.id
_entity.type
_entity.pdbx_description
1 polymer ?
#
loop_
_entity_poly.entity_id
_entity_poly.type
_entity_poly.pdbx_seq_one_letter_code
_entity_poly.pdbx_strand_id
1 'polypeptide(L)'
;MKRTAKSILAYLAALAMLFSFVAQAAITDSNVNEPGTIPVLKEATKITIGVSQDASYESWKTSAIGDWIKQQTNVEIEWKFYPNGSDGRQQIELEIADSQGKALPDIILGILNENQRNSFGKDGYILDLTDMFVDQGAFFYEACAREGRDPNEVLKYCKSPNGRLYGVPSLDLSLGNAYSNRAWICKDFLEALDMDSPTTAEELYEFLKAVKENDPNGNGKKDEIGIIGSANGWNGNPLAWLQNMFIYCDNTEDRFMVVNGELDVSYDKEAYREFLIYARKLCDEKLLDPLSFTQEYNAAFLPQVTAEELQVAIAICGGVGGFGSNISHYQAAEVIEGPSGYKASTFTPSSGAIASTAAYITCAAENPEACFAFLMIGFSDVNYPLNARYGQQGLDWEYCTDGEVGLYDALGYPAVFKWLRGDIRSIAGQTSVWGGANVTTLPYIGHMSMSYYVDTSVEGNLGTAMTAATTVAQAPYAPEEVVYKIIYTEEEAEAIAEDRANIRSYIKEASAQFVAGSLDPNSDDDWNAYINQLKEYHYEDFLDISREAYLRTIAG
;
A
#
# COMPACT_ATOMS: atom_id res chain seq x y z
N MET A 1 16.43 -33.39 -1.93
CA MET A 1 16.30 -33.42 -3.39
C MET A 1 15.35 -34.46 -3.98
N LYS A 2 14.86 -35.51 -3.30
CA LYS A 2 13.89 -36.47 -3.89
C LYS A 2 12.41 -36.22 -3.53
N ARG A 3 12.11 -35.27 -2.64
CA ARG A 3 10.71 -34.85 -2.31
C ARG A 3 10.18 -33.71 -3.17
N THR A 4 11.02 -32.80 -3.63
CA THR A 4 10.67 -31.68 -4.50
C THR A 4 10.29 -32.07 -5.92
N ALA A 5 10.95 -33.10 -6.49
CA ALA A 5 10.63 -33.54 -7.85
C ALA A 5 9.26 -34.25 -7.97
N LYS A 6 8.76 -34.90 -6.90
CA LYS A 6 7.44 -35.52 -6.92
C LYS A 6 6.30 -34.52 -6.76
N SER A 7 6.52 -33.40 -6.06
CA SER A 7 5.52 -32.33 -5.94
C SER A 7 5.37 -31.55 -7.25
N ILE A 8 6.47 -31.28 -7.94
CA ILE A 8 6.44 -30.60 -9.25
C ILE A 8 5.75 -31.47 -10.32
N LEU A 9 5.98 -32.78 -10.32
CA LEU A 9 5.32 -33.67 -11.27
C LEU A 9 3.82 -33.83 -10.98
N ALA A 10 3.40 -33.78 -9.72
CA ALA A 10 1.99 -33.83 -9.34
C ALA A 10 1.26 -32.52 -9.70
N TYR A 11 1.92 -31.36 -9.58
CA TYR A 11 1.38 -30.06 -10.01
C TYR A 11 1.26 -29.98 -11.54
N LEU A 12 2.25 -30.46 -12.29
CA LEU A 12 2.19 -30.49 -13.75
C LEU A 12 1.10 -31.48 -14.26
N ALA A 13 0.86 -32.58 -13.55
CA ALA A 13 -0.22 -33.49 -13.88
C ALA A 13 -1.61 -32.95 -13.53
N ALA A 14 -1.73 -32.14 -12.45
CA ALA A 14 -2.97 -31.46 -12.09
C ALA A 14 -3.25 -30.30 -13.07
N LEU A 15 -2.23 -29.56 -13.52
CA LEU A 15 -2.37 -28.54 -14.57
C LEU A 15 -2.83 -29.16 -15.90
N ALA A 16 -2.27 -30.33 -16.28
CA ALA A 16 -2.66 -31.03 -17.50
C ALA A 16 -4.09 -31.60 -17.45
N MET A 17 -4.65 -31.85 -16.25
CA MET A 17 -6.04 -32.29 -16.09
C MET A 17 -7.05 -31.14 -16.03
N LEU A 18 -6.62 -29.94 -15.72
CA LEU A 18 -7.47 -28.72 -15.76
C LEU A 18 -7.61 -28.17 -17.20
N PHE A 19 -6.68 -28.50 -18.11
CA PHE A 19 -6.78 -28.12 -19.52
C PHE A 19 -7.63 -29.04 -20.39
N SER A 20 -8.19 -30.11 -19.84
CA SER A 20 -9.07 -31.01 -20.58
C SER A 20 -10.52 -30.86 -20.08
N PHE A 21 -11.33 -30.14 -20.83
CA PHE A 21 -12.77 -29.89 -20.69
C PHE A 21 -13.21 -28.57 -20.03
N VAL A 22 -12.76 -27.43 -20.57
CA VAL A 22 -13.61 -26.27 -20.66
C VAL A 22 -13.83 -26.03 -22.16
N ALA A 23 -15.08 -26.02 -22.61
CA ALA A 23 -15.39 -25.49 -23.94
C ALA A 23 -14.91 -24.04 -23.93
N GLN A 24 -13.77 -23.77 -24.57
CA GLN A 24 -13.18 -22.46 -24.69
C GLN A 24 -14.21 -21.59 -25.39
N ALA A 25 -14.79 -20.61 -24.69
CA ALA A 25 -15.62 -19.63 -25.36
C ALA A 25 -14.69 -18.96 -26.39
N ALA A 26 -15.10 -18.95 -27.64
CA ALA A 26 -14.25 -18.46 -28.71
C ALA A 26 -14.02 -16.97 -28.50
N ILE A 27 -12.73 -16.53 -28.58
CA ILE A 27 -12.40 -15.11 -28.72
C ILE A 27 -13.21 -14.60 -29.91
N THR A 28 -14.05 -13.60 -29.68
CA THR A 28 -14.92 -13.06 -30.70
C THR A 28 -14.24 -11.97 -31.52
N ASP A 29 -13.26 -11.29 -30.91
CA ASP A 29 -12.44 -10.31 -31.62
C ASP A 29 -11.37 -10.98 -32.48
N SER A 30 -11.51 -10.80 -33.79
CA SER A 30 -10.56 -11.34 -34.76
C SER A 30 -9.13 -10.77 -34.64
N ASN A 31 -8.96 -9.61 -33.98
CA ASN A 31 -7.66 -8.96 -33.77
C ASN A 31 -6.92 -9.48 -32.53
N VAL A 32 -7.58 -10.15 -31.59
CA VAL A 32 -6.92 -10.75 -30.44
C VAL A 32 -6.26 -12.07 -30.83
N ASN A 33 -5.04 -12.32 -30.39
CA ASN A 33 -4.34 -13.59 -30.56
C ASN A 33 -4.80 -14.60 -29.49
N GLU A 34 -4.47 -15.87 -29.70
CA GLU A 34 -4.72 -16.92 -28.71
C GLU A 34 -4.10 -16.56 -27.34
N PRO A 35 -4.79 -16.84 -26.22
CA PRO A 35 -4.29 -16.56 -24.88
C PRO A 35 -2.87 -17.11 -24.64
N GLY A 36 -2.01 -16.32 -24.01
CA GLY A 36 -0.60 -16.68 -23.79
C GLY A 36 0.32 -16.42 -25.02
N THR A 37 -0.20 -15.81 -26.09
CA THR A 37 0.58 -15.50 -27.30
C THR A 37 1.01 -14.03 -27.32
N ILE A 38 2.25 -13.76 -27.73
CA ILE A 38 2.82 -12.43 -27.94
C ILE A 38 3.15 -12.23 -29.43
N PRO A 39 2.81 -11.06 -30.02
CA PRO A 39 2.05 -9.96 -29.44
C PRO A 39 0.60 -10.36 -29.15
N VAL A 40 -0.04 -9.70 -28.15
CA VAL A 40 -1.40 -10.04 -27.75
C VAL A 40 -2.45 -9.66 -28.81
N LEU A 41 -2.17 -8.68 -29.65
CA LEU A 41 -3.00 -8.28 -30.79
C LEU A 41 -2.26 -8.53 -32.11
N LYS A 42 -3.01 -8.87 -33.16
CA LYS A 42 -2.46 -9.10 -34.52
C LYS A 42 -2.09 -7.81 -35.22
N GLU A 43 -2.93 -6.79 -35.06
CA GLU A 43 -2.78 -5.49 -35.70
C GLU A 43 -2.75 -4.37 -34.66
N ALA A 44 -2.11 -3.24 -35.03
CA ALA A 44 -2.00 -2.08 -34.16
C ALA A 44 -3.39 -1.54 -33.78
N THR A 45 -3.59 -1.38 -32.48
CA THR A 45 -4.84 -0.90 -31.89
C THR A 45 -4.57 0.24 -30.92
N LYS A 46 -5.39 1.28 -30.97
CA LYS A 46 -5.34 2.40 -30.04
C LYS A 46 -6.22 2.06 -28.83
N ILE A 47 -5.68 2.24 -27.62
CA ILE A 47 -6.41 2.09 -26.36
C ILE A 47 -6.22 3.35 -25.52
N THR A 48 -7.31 3.92 -25.03
CA THR A 48 -7.29 5.08 -24.15
C THR A 48 -7.23 4.61 -22.70
N ILE A 49 -6.23 5.08 -21.93
CA ILE A 49 -6.03 4.67 -20.54
C ILE A 49 -6.11 5.89 -19.61
N GLY A 50 -7.06 5.85 -18.66
CA GLY A 50 -7.24 6.82 -17.61
C GLY A 50 -6.30 6.54 -16.43
N VAL A 51 -5.51 7.54 -16.03
CA VAL A 51 -4.56 7.48 -14.93
C VAL A 51 -4.61 8.75 -14.09
N SER A 52 -4.16 8.67 -12.85
CA SER A 52 -3.91 9.87 -12.04
C SER A 52 -2.79 10.69 -12.67
N GLN A 53 -2.85 12.02 -12.55
CA GLN A 53 -1.89 12.93 -13.16
C GLN A 53 -0.49 12.72 -12.58
N ASP A 54 0.43 12.27 -13.43
CA ASP A 54 1.84 12.12 -13.13
C ASP A 54 2.66 12.37 -14.41
N ALA A 55 3.68 13.21 -14.32
CA ALA A 55 4.54 13.56 -15.46
C ALA A 55 5.31 12.36 -16.03
N SER A 56 5.48 11.29 -15.26
CA SER A 56 6.18 10.08 -15.71
C SER A 56 5.44 9.34 -16.84
N TYR A 57 4.11 9.45 -16.95
CA TYR A 57 3.37 8.84 -18.07
C TYR A 57 3.68 9.46 -19.42
N GLU A 58 4.02 10.74 -19.47
CA GLU A 58 4.45 11.38 -20.72
C GLU A 58 5.74 10.74 -21.27
N SER A 59 6.61 10.24 -20.39
CA SER A 59 7.86 9.57 -20.78
C SER A 59 7.65 8.18 -21.36
N TRP A 60 6.50 7.54 -21.16
CA TRP A 60 6.21 6.22 -21.74
C TRP A 60 6.24 6.22 -23.26
N LYS A 61 5.88 7.32 -23.90
CA LYS A 61 5.91 7.45 -25.37
C LYS A 61 7.31 7.33 -25.98
N THR A 62 8.34 7.59 -25.17
CA THR A 62 9.75 7.63 -25.62
C THR A 62 10.67 6.77 -24.74
N SER A 63 10.12 5.96 -23.85
CA SER A 63 10.88 5.12 -22.94
C SER A 63 10.96 3.68 -23.42
N ALA A 64 11.99 2.96 -22.97
CA ALA A 64 12.17 1.55 -23.28
C ALA A 64 10.98 0.68 -22.84
N ILE A 65 10.28 1.03 -21.74
CA ILE A 65 9.09 0.30 -21.32
C ILE A 65 7.91 0.52 -22.28
N GLY A 66 7.74 1.72 -22.80
CA GLY A 66 6.71 2.00 -23.80
C GLY A 66 6.96 1.23 -25.09
N ASP A 67 8.20 1.18 -25.56
CA ASP A 67 8.60 0.38 -26.72
C ASP A 67 8.39 -1.12 -26.46
N TRP A 68 8.75 -1.60 -25.27
CA TRP A 68 8.52 -3.00 -24.89
C TRP A 68 7.03 -3.33 -24.89
N ILE A 69 6.18 -2.53 -24.24
CA ILE A 69 4.73 -2.73 -24.23
C ILE A 69 4.18 -2.75 -25.65
N LYS A 70 4.58 -1.81 -26.50
CA LYS A 70 4.14 -1.76 -27.90
C LYS A 70 4.51 -3.03 -28.67
N GLN A 71 5.74 -3.54 -28.47
CA GLN A 71 6.20 -4.79 -29.12
C GLN A 71 5.44 -6.02 -28.61
N GLN A 72 5.12 -6.08 -27.31
CA GLN A 72 4.40 -7.20 -26.72
C GLN A 72 2.90 -7.19 -27.04
N THR A 73 2.34 -6.03 -27.37
CA THR A 73 0.88 -5.88 -27.43
C THR A 73 0.34 -5.44 -28.79
N ASN A 74 1.11 -4.76 -29.62
CA ASN A 74 0.64 -3.97 -30.76
C ASN A 74 -0.36 -2.86 -30.34
N VAL A 75 -0.30 -2.36 -29.08
CA VAL A 75 -1.15 -1.27 -28.59
C VAL A 75 -0.44 0.07 -28.69
N GLU A 76 -1.16 1.07 -29.16
CA GLU A 76 -0.81 2.49 -29.07
C GLU A 76 -1.64 3.12 -27.95
N ILE A 77 -0.96 3.54 -26.87
CA ILE A 77 -1.63 4.08 -25.68
C ILE A 77 -1.91 5.56 -25.87
N GLU A 78 -3.16 5.99 -25.64
CA GLU A 78 -3.55 7.36 -25.43
C GLU A 78 -3.87 7.59 -23.94
N TRP A 79 -3.10 8.48 -23.30
CA TRP A 79 -3.30 8.78 -21.88
C TRP A 79 -4.40 9.81 -21.67
N LYS A 80 -5.31 9.52 -20.74
CA LYS A 80 -6.30 10.46 -20.18
C LYS A 80 -5.95 10.71 -18.72
N PHE A 81 -5.62 11.95 -18.38
CA PHE A 81 -5.21 12.31 -17.02
C PHE A 81 -6.38 12.78 -16.19
N TYR A 82 -6.44 12.29 -14.97
CA TYR A 82 -7.38 12.70 -13.92
C TYR A 82 -6.61 13.36 -12.77
N PRO A 83 -7.19 14.32 -12.04
CA PRO A 83 -6.61 14.83 -10.81
C PRO A 83 -6.30 13.72 -9.81
N ASN A 84 -5.35 13.96 -8.90
CA ASN A 84 -4.97 12.97 -7.90
C ASN A 84 -6.04 12.85 -6.81
N GLY A 85 -6.16 11.66 -6.21
CA GLY A 85 -6.99 11.40 -5.04
C GLY A 85 -8.49 11.48 -5.28
N SER A 86 -9.22 12.18 -4.38
CA SER A 86 -10.68 12.31 -4.42
C SER A 86 -11.20 13.06 -5.65
N ASP A 87 -10.46 14.08 -6.10
CA ASP A 87 -10.91 14.94 -7.20
C ASP A 87 -10.96 14.16 -8.53
N GLY A 88 -9.99 13.27 -8.77
CA GLY A 88 -10.01 12.39 -9.94
C GLY A 88 -11.17 11.41 -9.91
N ARG A 89 -11.46 10.84 -8.74
CA ARG A 89 -12.62 9.98 -8.55
C ARG A 89 -13.94 10.71 -8.80
N GLN A 90 -14.06 11.92 -8.28
CA GLN A 90 -15.23 12.77 -8.50
C GLN A 90 -15.40 13.16 -9.97
N GLN A 91 -14.30 13.44 -10.68
CA GLN A 91 -14.36 13.71 -12.11
C GLN A 91 -14.88 12.50 -12.90
N ILE A 92 -14.48 11.28 -12.55
CA ILE A 92 -15.01 10.06 -13.17
C ILE A 92 -16.52 9.92 -12.92
N GLU A 93 -17.00 10.20 -11.70
CA GLU A 93 -18.44 10.21 -11.36
C GLU A 93 -19.22 11.22 -12.20
N LEU A 94 -18.67 12.43 -12.39
CA LEU A 94 -19.29 13.46 -13.24
C LEU A 94 -19.34 13.00 -14.71
N GLU A 95 -18.28 12.40 -15.25
CA GLU A 95 -18.28 11.86 -16.62
C GLU A 95 -19.32 10.74 -16.80
N ILE A 96 -19.51 9.90 -15.79
CA ILE A 96 -20.56 8.88 -15.79
C ILE A 96 -21.93 9.55 -15.82
N ALA A 97 -22.18 10.53 -14.94
CA ALA A 97 -23.45 11.23 -14.85
C ALA A 97 -23.81 11.99 -16.14
N ASP A 98 -22.83 12.68 -16.73
CA ASP A 98 -23.04 13.53 -17.92
C ASP A 98 -23.19 12.73 -19.23
N SER A 99 -22.51 11.59 -19.35
CA SER A 99 -22.41 10.83 -20.60
C SER A 99 -22.91 9.39 -20.53
N GLN A 100 -23.40 8.95 -19.38
CA GLN A 100 -23.71 7.54 -19.12
C GLN A 100 -22.46 6.64 -19.37
N GLY A 101 -21.30 7.12 -18.97
CA GLY A 101 -20.01 6.43 -19.11
C GLY A 101 -19.34 6.50 -20.49
N LYS A 102 -20.00 7.10 -21.50
CA LYS A 102 -19.44 7.16 -22.88
C LYS A 102 -18.18 8.03 -23.02
N ALA A 103 -17.96 8.95 -22.07
CA ALA A 103 -16.78 9.80 -22.01
C ALA A 103 -15.59 9.15 -21.25
N LEU A 104 -15.80 7.98 -20.64
CA LEU A 104 -14.73 7.27 -19.95
C LEU A 104 -13.64 6.81 -20.94
N PRO A 105 -12.39 6.61 -20.47
CA PRO A 105 -11.37 5.91 -21.24
C PRO A 105 -11.71 4.41 -21.34
N ASP A 106 -11.09 3.68 -22.25
CA ASP A 106 -11.27 2.23 -22.38
C ASP A 106 -10.86 1.48 -21.09
N ILE A 107 -9.77 1.93 -20.47
CA ILE A 107 -9.22 1.36 -19.23
C ILE A 107 -9.01 2.47 -18.20
N ILE A 108 -9.29 2.17 -16.93
CA ILE A 108 -8.91 3.01 -15.78
C ILE A 108 -7.89 2.24 -14.94
N LEU A 109 -6.72 2.84 -14.62
CA LEU A 109 -5.68 2.27 -13.77
C LEU A 109 -5.61 2.97 -12.42
N GLY A 110 -5.80 2.22 -11.32
CA GLY A 110 -5.44 2.62 -9.96
C GLY A 110 -6.20 3.81 -9.35
N ILE A 111 -7.30 4.30 -9.96
CA ILE A 111 -8.02 5.48 -9.49
C ILE A 111 -9.19 5.12 -8.58
N LEU A 112 -9.98 4.11 -8.97
CA LEU A 112 -11.23 3.77 -8.28
C LEU A 112 -10.97 3.15 -6.92
N ASN A 113 -11.77 3.54 -5.93
CA ASN A 113 -11.83 2.86 -4.65
C ASN A 113 -12.79 1.65 -4.70
N GLU A 114 -12.85 0.88 -3.62
CA GLU A 114 -13.66 -0.34 -3.56
C GLU A 114 -15.15 -0.07 -3.72
N ASN A 115 -15.67 1.01 -3.12
CA ASN A 115 -17.08 1.37 -3.23
C ASN A 115 -17.45 1.72 -4.67
N GLN A 116 -16.62 2.52 -5.35
CA GLN A 116 -16.83 2.86 -6.76
C GLN A 116 -16.71 1.64 -7.67
N ARG A 117 -15.74 0.76 -7.43
CA ARG A 117 -15.65 -0.52 -8.16
C ARG A 117 -16.93 -1.32 -8.05
N ASN A 118 -17.46 -1.47 -6.84
CA ASN A 118 -18.67 -2.27 -6.61
C ASN A 118 -19.91 -1.61 -7.25
N SER A 119 -20.11 -0.31 -7.05
CA SER A 119 -21.22 0.45 -7.60
C SER A 119 -21.16 0.51 -9.12
N PHE A 120 -20.02 0.94 -9.70
CA PHE A 120 -19.88 1.07 -11.16
C PHE A 120 -19.95 -0.28 -11.87
N GLY A 121 -19.47 -1.35 -11.22
CA GLY A 121 -19.60 -2.72 -11.75
C GLY A 121 -21.06 -3.18 -11.77
N LYS A 122 -21.80 -2.97 -10.68
CA LYS A 122 -23.23 -3.30 -10.58
C LYS A 122 -24.05 -2.52 -11.62
N ASP A 123 -23.73 -1.24 -11.83
CA ASP A 123 -24.41 -0.35 -12.77
C ASP A 123 -23.95 -0.51 -14.23
N GLY A 124 -22.91 -1.32 -14.48
CA GLY A 124 -22.40 -1.63 -15.82
C GLY A 124 -21.50 -0.56 -16.43
N TYR A 125 -20.97 0.39 -15.66
CA TYR A 125 -19.99 1.39 -16.12
C TYR A 125 -18.57 0.83 -16.23
N ILE A 126 -18.25 -0.20 -15.45
CA ILE A 126 -17.09 -1.06 -15.64
C ILE A 126 -17.54 -2.50 -15.84
N LEU A 127 -16.81 -3.25 -16.64
CA LEU A 127 -17.23 -4.55 -17.13
C LEU A 127 -16.97 -5.68 -16.13
N ASP A 128 -17.85 -6.68 -16.13
CA ASP A 128 -17.61 -7.97 -15.48
C ASP A 128 -16.59 -8.77 -16.29
N LEU A 129 -15.44 -9.06 -15.68
CA LEU A 129 -14.32 -9.76 -16.31
C LEU A 129 -14.26 -11.25 -15.92
N THR A 130 -15.28 -11.75 -15.18
CA THR A 130 -15.27 -13.12 -14.64
C THR A 130 -15.03 -14.17 -15.72
N ASP A 131 -15.76 -14.10 -16.82
CA ASP A 131 -15.64 -15.04 -17.93
C ASP A 131 -14.33 -14.82 -18.74
N MET A 132 -13.89 -13.56 -18.88
CA MET A 132 -12.64 -13.24 -19.57
C MET A 132 -11.41 -13.85 -18.87
N PHE A 133 -11.40 -13.94 -17.53
CA PHE A 133 -10.33 -14.64 -16.82
C PHE A 133 -10.29 -16.13 -17.16
N VAL A 134 -11.47 -16.78 -17.26
CA VAL A 134 -11.55 -18.20 -17.64
C VAL A 134 -11.03 -18.41 -19.06
N ASP A 135 -11.44 -17.55 -19.99
CA ASP A 135 -11.21 -17.75 -21.42
C ASP A 135 -9.85 -17.22 -21.89
N GLN A 136 -9.36 -16.10 -21.31
CA GLN A 136 -8.21 -15.35 -21.82
C GLN A 136 -7.12 -15.09 -20.76
N GLY A 137 -7.27 -15.59 -19.53
CA GLY A 137 -6.37 -15.32 -18.40
C GLY A 137 -5.05 -16.10 -18.38
N ALA A 138 -4.58 -16.69 -19.49
CA ALA A 138 -3.43 -17.59 -19.53
C ALA A 138 -2.19 -17.02 -18.79
N PHE A 139 -1.78 -15.79 -19.09
CA PHE A 139 -0.62 -15.16 -18.43
C PHE A 139 -0.82 -14.95 -16.94
N PHE A 140 -2.06 -14.64 -16.50
CA PHE A 140 -2.38 -14.55 -15.08
C PHE A 140 -2.21 -15.89 -14.36
N TYR A 141 -2.74 -16.99 -14.95
CA TYR A 141 -2.59 -18.32 -14.37
C TYR A 141 -1.13 -18.79 -14.34
N GLU A 142 -0.35 -18.47 -15.38
CA GLU A 142 1.09 -18.75 -15.42
C GLU A 142 1.85 -17.95 -14.34
N ALA A 143 1.50 -16.69 -14.14
CA ALA A 143 2.08 -15.87 -13.08
C ALA A 143 1.75 -16.41 -11.68
N CYS A 144 0.50 -16.81 -11.43
CA CYS A 144 0.11 -17.47 -10.18
C CYS A 144 0.94 -18.75 -9.93
N ALA A 145 1.07 -19.60 -10.95
CA ALA A 145 1.84 -20.85 -10.84
C ALA A 145 3.33 -20.58 -10.57
N ARG A 146 3.92 -19.59 -11.23
CA ARG A 146 5.31 -19.16 -11.06
C ARG A 146 5.59 -18.71 -9.62
N GLU A 147 4.67 -17.96 -9.02
CA GLU A 147 4.79 -17.45 -7.66
C GLU A 147 4.20 -18.41 -6.60
N GLY A 148 3.80 -19.62 -7.00
CA GLY A 148 3.24 -20.63 -6.09
C GLY A 148 1.91 -20.20 -5.44
N ARG A 149 1.10 -19.38 -6.12
CA ARG A 149 -0.19 -18.89 -5.64
C ARG A 149 -1.34 -19.67 -6.27
N ASP A 150 -2.39 -19.91 -5.49
CA ASP A 150 -3.66 -20.41 -6.02
C ASP A 150 -4.40 -19.24 -6.72
N PRO A 151 -4.71 -19.35 -8.03
CA PRO A 151 -5.45 -18.32 -8.73
C PRO A 151 -6.80 -17.98 -8.08
N ASN A 152 -7.49 -18.96 -7.52
CA ASN A 152 -8.76 -18.74 -6.84
C ASN A 152 -8.61 -17.91 -5.59
N GLU A 153 -7.54 -18.13 -4.80
CA GLU A 153 -7.23 -17.31 -3.63
C GLU A 153 -6.84 -15.89 -4.03
N VAL A 154 -6.11 -15.70 -5.12
CA VAL A 154 -5.78 -14.36 -5.64
C VAL A 154 -7.06 -13.62 -6.06
N LEU A 155 -7.95 -14.28 -6.82
CA LEU A 155 -9.20 -13.69 -7.30
C LEU A 155 -10.23 -13.50 -6.18
N LYS A 156 -10.23 -14.34 -5.15
CA LYS A 156 -11.18 -14.29 -4.02
C LYS A 156 -11.28 -12.89 -3.43
N TYR A 157 -10.15 -12.26 -3.16
CA TYR A 157 -10.09 -10.94 -2.55
C TYR A 157 -10.37 -9.76 -3.50
N CYS A 158 -10.44 -10.03 -4.81
CA CYS A 158 -10.78 -9.04 -5.84
C CYS A 158 -12.25 -9.09 -6.28
N LYS A 159 -13.00 -10.10 -5.87
CA LYS A 159 -14.43 -10.19 -6.12
C LYS A 159 -15.18 -9.07 -5.39
N SER A 160 -16.21 -8.56 -6.05
CA SER A 160 -17.22 -7.70 -5.43
C SER A 160 -18.20 -8.53 -4.60
N PRO A 161 -18.99 -7.93 -3.70
CA PRO A 161 -19.95 -8.65 -2.85
C PRO A 161 -20.92 -9.57 -3.61
N ASN A 162 -21.28 -9.23 -4.85
CA ASN A 162 -22.09 -10.06 -5.74
C ASN A 162 -21.34 -11.24 -6.41
N GLY A 163 -20.09 -11.49 -6.01
CA GLY A 163 -19.25 -12.58 -6.51
C GLY A 163 -18.58 -12.32 -7.87
N ARG A 164 -18.78 -11.16 -8.49
CA ARG A 164 -18.22 -10.81 -9.80
C ARG A 164 -16.86 -10.15 -9.72
N LEU A 165 -16.08 -10.26 -10.79
CA LEU A 165 -14.77 -9.61 -10.94
C LEU A 165 -14.91 -8.39 -11.86
N TYR A 166 -14.93 -7.21 -11.30
CA TYR A 166 -15.03 -5.96 -12.06
C TYR A 166 -13.69 -5.30 -12.37
N GLY A 167 -12.59 -6.05 -12.23
CA GLY A 167 -11.27 -5.54 -12.60
C GLY A 167 -10.18 -6.58 -12.48
N VAL A 168 -9.00 -6.21 -12.94
CA VAL A 168 -7.82 -7.07 -12.98
C VAL A 168 -7.03 -6.94 -11.68
N PRO A 169 -6.71 -8.05 -10.99
CA PRO A 169 -5.94 -8.06 -9.76
C PRO A 169 -4.48 -7.67 -9.99
N SER A 170 -3.85 -7.11 -8.95
CA SER A 170 -2.41 -6.98 -8.84
C SER A 170 -1.96 -7.42 -7.45
N LEU A 171 -0.83 -8.10 -7.36
CA LEU A 171 -0.26 -8.58 -6.11
C LEU A 171 1.24 -8.33 -6.07
N ASP A 172 1.64 -7.33 -5.30
CA ASP A 172 3.04 -7.11 -4.94
C ASP A 172 3.38 -7.92 -3.69
N LEU A 173 4.24 -8.90 -3.84
CA LEU A 173 4.67 -9.79 -2.77
C LEU A 173 5.71 -9.17 -1.82
N SER A 174 5.89 -7.85 -1.86
CA SER A 174 6.92 -7.14 -1.10
C SER A 174 6.57 -7.00 0.38
N LEU A 175 7.42 -7.53 1.26
CA LEU A 175 7.24 -7.47 2.70
C LEU A 175 7.29 -6.05 3.27
N GLY A 176 8.15 -5.19 2.73
CA GLY A 176 8.40 -3.85 3.27
C GLY A 176 7.16 -2.95 3.33
N ASN A 177 6.19 -3.16 2.44
CA ASN A 177 4.96 -2.38 2.42
C ASN A 177 4.01 -2.70 3.59
N ALA A 178 4.11 -3.90 4.15
CA ALA A 178 3.32 -4.28 5.33
C ALA A 178 3.70 -3.52 6.60
N TYR A 179 4.93 -2.96 6.65
CA TYR A 179 5.48 -2.20 7.77
C TYR A 179 5.77 -0.75 7.40
N SER A 180 4.88 -0.10 6.70
CA SER A 180 5.16 1.19 6.06
C SER A 180 4.85 2.42 6.92
N ASN A 181 4.19 2.31 8.05
CA ASN A 181 4.08 3.41 9.01
C ASN A 181 5.32 3.42 9.92
N ARG A 182 6.32 4.24 9.55
CA ARG A 182 7.66 4.25 10.15
C ARG A 182 7.94 5.53 10.87
N ALA A 183 8.71 5.43 11.96
CA ALA A 183 9.29 6.56 12.67
C ALA A 183 10.78 6.65 12.36
N TRP A 184 11.23 7.83 11.98
CA TRP A 184 12.62 8.17 11.69
C TRP A 184 13.12 9.12 12.75
N ILE A 185 14.03 8.66 13.63
CA ILE A 185 14.59 9.43 14.73
C ILE A 185 15.89 10.10 14.33
N CYS A 186 16.05 11.37 14.68
CA CYS A 186 17.29 12.10 14.44
C CYS A 186 18.39 11.58 15.38
N LYS A 187 19.36 10.84 14.84
CA LYS A 187 20.46 10.27 15.62
C LYS A 187 21.42 11.34 16.13
N ASP A 188 21.58 12.43 15.40
CA ASP A 188 22.44 13.54 15.81
C ASP A 188 21.90 14.21 17.09
N PHE A 189 20.59 14.24 17.28
CA PHE A 189 19.97 14.74 18.52
C PHE A 189 20.18 13.77 19.68
N LEU A 190 20.12 12.46 19.43
CA LEU A 190 20.46 11.45 20.45
C LEU A 190 21.90 11.62 20.90
N GLU A 191 22.85 11.77 19.95
CA GLU A 191 24.26 11.96 20.24
C GLU A 191 24.53 13.27 20.99
N ALA A 192 23.89 14.39 20.55
CA ALA A 192 24.06 15.70 21.19
C ALA A 192 23.54 15.74 22.64
N LEU A 193 22.52 14.93 22.94
CA LEU A 193 21.89 14.83 24.26
C LEU A 193 22.48 13.72 25.13
N ASP A 194 23.43 12.93 24.61
CA ASP A 194 24.00 11.75 25.27
C ASP A 194 22.89 10.74 25.70
N MET A 195 21.94 10.48 24.77
CA MET A 195 20.79 9.60 24.99
C MET A 195 20.80 8.42 24.01
N ASP A 196 20.36 7.26 24.47
CA ASP A 196 20.11 6.11 23.62
C ASP A 196 18.75 6.26 22.87
N SER A 197 18.57 5.47 21.82
CA SER A 197 17.27 5.41 21.12
C SER A 197 16.19 4.89 22.07
N PRO A 198 15.05 5.60 22.23
CA PRO A 198 14.01 5.19 23.17
C PRO A 198 13.39 3.85 22.79
N THR A 199 13.12 3.02 23.78
CA THR A 199 12.49 1.70 23.69
C THR A 199 11.18 1.61 24.48
N THR A 200 10.91 2.59 25.34
CA THR A 200 9.70 2.71 26.14
C THR A 200 9.01 4.06 25.95
N ALA A 201 7.72 4.13 26.23
CA ALA A 201 6.94 5.37 26.15
C ALA A 201 7.50 6.48 27.08
N GLU A 202 8.06 6.12 28.22
CA GLU A 202 8.70 7.08 29.13
C GLU A 202 10.02 7.60 28.56
N GLU A 203 10.88 6.72 28.04
CA GLU A 203 12.14 7.13 27.37
C GLU A 203 11.86 8.00 26.15
N LEU A 204 10.80 7.70 25.38
CA LEU A 204 10.35 8.53 24.26
C LEU A 204 9.95 9.93 24.74
N TYR A 205 9.16 10.00 25.82
CA TYR A 205 8.75 11.27 26.39
C TYR A 205 9.95 12.10 26.90
N GLU A 206 10.89 11.47 27.62
CA GLU A 206 12.08 12.15 28.12
C GLU A 206 13.00 12.62 27.00
N PHE A 207 13.16 11.84 25.93
CA PHE A 207 13.92 12.25 24.74
C PHE A 207 13.30 13.51 24.09
N LEU A 208 12.00 13.48 23.82
CA LEU A 208 11.28 14.59 23.19
C LEU A 208 11.33 15.86 24.05
N LYS A 209 11.24 15.70 25.37
CA LYS A 209 11.38 16.79 26.32
C LYS A 209 12.79 17.37 26.34
N ALA A 210 13.80 16.49 26.35
CA ALA A 210 15.20 16.92 26.27
C ALA A 210 15.50 17.67 24.97
N VAL A 211 14.99 17.22 23.83
CA VAL A 211 15.07 17.93 22.55
C VAL A 211 14.50 19.34 22.67
N LYS A 212 13.29 19.49 23.22
CA LYS A 212 12.62 20.78 23.34
C LYS A 212 13.30 21.74 24.34
N GLU A 213 13.84 21.22 25.46
CA GLU A 213 14.43 22.01 26.52
C GLU A 213 15.87 22.46 26.25
N ASN A 214 16.58 21.70 25.39
CA ASN A 214 17.95 21.98 25.00
C ASN A 214 18.00 22.49 23.54
N ASP A 215 19.14 22.67 23.00
CA ASP A 215 19.42 23.11 21.63
C ASP A 215 20.33 22.06 20.98
N PRO A 216 19.82 20.84 20.64
CA PRO A 216 20.66 19.74 20.17
C PRO A 216 21.24 20.00 18.77
N ASN A 217 20.68 20.92 17.97
CA ASN A 217 21.28 21.33 16.69
C ASN A 217 22.34 22.41 16.86
N GLY A 218 22.45 23.04 18.04
CA GLY A 218 23.48 24.03 18.40
C GLY A 218 23.34 25.38 17.71
N ASN A 219 22.15 25.73 17.22
CA ASN A 219 21.92 26.97 16.48
C ASN A 219 21.62 28.20 17.39
N GLY A 220 21.55 27.98 18.70
CA GLY A 220 21.28 29.01 19.71
C GLY A 220 19.81 29.37 19.87
N LYS A 221 18.91 28.58 19.33
CA LYS A 221 17.46 28.74 19.42
C LYS A 221 16.84 27.47 20.03
N LYS A 222 15.61 27.58 20.49
CA LYS A 222 14.80 26.42 20.91
C LYS A 222 13.64 26.29 19.93
N ASP A 223 13.98 25.92 18.70
CA ASP A 223 13.06 25.80 17.58
C ASP A 223 12.91 24.36 17.07
N GLU A 224 13.42 23.40 17.84
CA GLU A 224 13.29 21.99 17.56
C GLU A 224 11.83 21.53 17.68
N ILE A 225 11.49 20.64 16.78
CA ILE A 225 10.17 20.02 16.66
C ILE A 225 10.27 18.56 17.14
N GLY A 226 9.36 18.14 18.00
CA GLY A 226 9.34 16.78 18.51
C GLY A 226 8.94 15.77 17.43
N ILE A 227 7.68 15.29 17.47
CA ILE A 227 7.13 14.36 16.47
C ILE A 227 6.36 15.15 15.43
N ILE A 228 6.63 14.88 14.14
CA ILE A 228 5.83 15.37 13.02
C ILE A 228 5.35 14.24 12.11
N GLY A 229 4.24 14.50 11.44
CA GLY A 229 3.70 13.66 10.37
C GLY A 229 3.01 14.52 9.31
N SER A 230 2.19 13.91 8.46
CA SER A 230 1.45 14.62 7.43
C SER A 230 0.09 13.98 7.16
N ALA A 231 -0.89 14.80 6.75
CA ALA A 231 -2.27 14.36 6.52
C ALA A 231 -2.42 13.50 5.25
N ASN A 232 -1.59 13.74 4.23
CA ASN A 232 -1.67 13.10 2.91
C ASN A 232 -0.37 12.39 2.48
N GLY A 233 0.65 12.34 3.34
CA GLY A 233 1.88 11.61 3.07
C GLY A 233 1.70 10.09 3.21
N TRP A 234 2.45 9.33 2.43
CA TRP A 234 2.43 7.87 2.53
C TRP A 234 2.77 7.42 3.96
N ASN A 235 1.76 6.84 4.65
CA ASN A 235 1.87 6.39 6.04
C ASN A 235 2.42 7.45 7.03
N GLY A 236 2.04 8.70 6.83
CA GLY A 236 2.49 9.85 7.62
C GLY A 236 1.69 10.12 8.90
N ASN A 237 0.80 9.23 9.33
CA ASN A 237 -0.03 9.42 10.51
C ASN A 237 0.72 9.06 11.82
N PRO A 238 1.07 10.03 12.68
CA PRO A 238 1.77 9.75 13.93
C PRO A 238 0.91 9.01 14.96
N LEU A 239 -0.42 9.18 14.92
CA LEU A 239 -1.31 8.50 15.86
C LEU A 239 -1.33 6.99 15.64
N ALA A 240 -1.22 6.52 14.40
CA ALA A 240 -1.15 5.09 14.12
C ALA A 240 0.13 4.45 14.70
N TRP A 241 1.25 5.18 14.66
CA TRP A 241 2.50 4.72 15.27
C TRP A 241 2.42 4.73 16.80
N LEU A 242 1.93 5.83 17.42
CA LEU A 242 1.80 5.97 18.87
C LEU A 242 0.80 4.97 19.47
N GLN A 243 -0.30 4.67 18.78
CA GLN A 243 -1.33 3.75 19.26
C GLN A 243 -0.77 2.35 19.54
N ASN A 244 0.20 1.88 18.74
CA ASN A 244 0.79 0.55 18.87
C ASN A 244 1.63 0.35 20.15
N MET A 245 1.82 1.38 20.98
CA MET A 245 2.33 1.27 22.33
C MET A 245 1.27 0.81 23.36
N PHE A 246 -0.01 0.90 22.99
CA PHE A 246 -1.15 0.68 23.91
C PHE A 246 -2.07 -0.42 23.41
N ILE A 247 -2.43 -0.38 22.15
CA ILE A 247 -3.32 -1.35 21.50
C ILE A 247 -3.01 -1.38 20.00
N TYR A 248 -3.13 -2.55 19.39
CA TYR A 248 -2.82 -2.73 17.97
C TYR A 248 -3.58 -1.78 17.05
N CYS A 249 -2.88 -1.25 16.06
CA CYS A 249 -3.41 -0.47 14.95
C CYS A 249 -2.71 -0.89 13.66
N ASP A 250 -3.49 -1.38 12.72
CA ASP A 250 -3.02 -1.76 11.38
C ASP A 250 -2.95 -0.58 10.39
N ASN A 251 -3.24 0.64 10.86
CA ASN A 251 -3.36 1.87 10.08
C ASN A 251 -4.48 1.83 9.02
N THR A 252 -5.43 0.89 9.12
CA THR A 252 -6.66 0.93 8.31
C THR A 252 -7.73 1.81 8.94
N GLU A 253 -8.74 2.18 8.16
CA GLU A 253 -9.83 3.04 8.65
C GLU A 253 -10.79 2.31 9.60
N ASP A 254 -10.96 0.98 9.43
CA ASP A 254 -11.88 0.18 10.28
C ASP A 254 -11.26 -0.18 11.63
N ARG A 255 -9.92 -0.16 11.74
CA ARG A 255 -9.16 -0.44 12.96
C ARG A 255 -9.55 -1.76 13.62
N PHE A 256 -9.78 -2.78 12.79
CA PHE A 256 -10.02 -4.13 13.24
C PHE A 256 -8.80 -4.74 13.90
N MET A 257 -9.05 -5.59 14.87
CA MET A 257 -8.07 -6.48 15.48
C MET A 257 -8.69 -7.85 15.70
N VAL A 258 -7.86 -8.87 15.94
CA VAL A 258 -8.32 -10.21 16.32
C VAL A 258 -7.79 -10.49 17.73
N VAL A 259 -8.65 -10.95 18.60
CA VAL A 259 -8.30 -11.30 19.99
C VAL A 259 -8.85 -12.68 20.29
N ASN A 260 -7.96 -13.67 20.48
CA ASN A 260 -8.32 -15.08 20.73
C ASN A 260 -9.25 -15.65 19.62
N GLY A 261 -8.98 -15.34 18.37
CA GLY A 261 -9.76 -15.79 17.22
C GLY A 261 -11.04 -15.00 16.94
N GLU A 262 -11.39 -14.02 17.76
CA GLU A 262 -12.59 -13.20 17.59
C GLU A 262 -12.23 -11.82 17.02
N LEU A 263 -12.99 -11.39 16.00
CA LEU A 263 -12.88 -10.06 15.44
C LEU A 263 -13.38 -9.01 16.43
N ASP A 264 -12.60 -7.96 16.62
CA ASP A 264 -12.93 -6.84 17.49
C ASP A 264 -12.40 -5.52 16.88
N VAL A 265 -12.66 -4.40 17.55
CA VAL A 265 -12.19 -3.06 17.18
C VAL A 265 -11.34 -2.47 18.29
N SER A 266 -10.38 -1.62 17.95
CA SER A 266 -9.49 -1.02 18.95
C SER A 266 -10.06 0.26 19.59
N TYR A 267 -10.92 0.99 18.89
CA TYR A 267 -11.30 2.37 19.21
C TYR A 267 -12.31 2.53 20.35
N ASP A 268 -12.91 1.47 20.86
CA ASP A 268 -13.84 1.48 21.99
C ASP A 268 -13.21 0.92 23.30
N LYS A 269 -11.90 0.62 23.29
CA LYS A 269 -11.19 0.00 24.40
C LYS A 269 -10.55 1.03 25.34
N GLU A 270 -10.41 0.66 26.63
CA GLU A 270 -9.69 1.51 27.59
C GLU A 270 -8.24 1.76 27.18
N ALA A 271 -7.56 0.77 26.61
CA ALA A 271 -6.20 0.95 26.08
C ALA A 271 -6.11 1.99 24.94
N TYR A 272 -7.19 2.17 24.17
CA TYR A 272 -7.28 3.25 23.19
C TYR A 272 -7.44 4.61 23.87
N ARG A 273 -8.22 4.69 24.95
CA ARG A 273 -8.33 5.89 25.79
C ARG A 273 -6.99 6.28 26.40
N GLU A 274 -6.25 5.29 26.94
CA GLU A 274 -4.89 5.50 27.47
C GLU A 274 -3.93 6.03 26.41
N PHE A 275 -4.00 5.51 25.18
CA PHE A 275 -3.26 6.06 24.05
C PHE A 275 -3.61 7.53 23.79
N LEU A 276 -4.89 7.90 23.77
CA LEU A 276 -5.33 9.28 23.56
C LEU A 276 -4.84 10.20 24.67
N ILE A 277 -4.84 9.76 25.94
CA ILE A 277 -4.28 10.48 27.08
C ILE A 277 -2.78 10.76 26.87
N TYR A 278 -2.03 9.75 26.45
CA TYR A 278 -0.60 9.90 26.18
C TYR A 278 -0.34 10.83 25.00
N ALA A 279 -1.03 10.66 23.88
CA ALA A 279 -0.90 11.51 22.71
C ALA A 279 -1.30 12.97 23.02
N ARG A 280 -2.35 13.18 23.84
CA ARG A 280 -2.75 14.49 24.34
C ARG A 280 -1.65 15.13 25.18
N LYS A 281 -1.03 14.42 26.11
CA LYS A 281 0.10 14.89 26.91
C LYS A 281 1.23 15.38 26.01
N LEU A 282 1.59 14.60 24.99
CA LEU A 282 2.63 15.00 24.02
C LEU A 282 2.24 16.28 23.26
N CYS A 283 0.98 16.42 22.87
CA CYS A 283 0.50 17.59 22.14
C CYS A 283 0.45 18.84 23.02
N ASP A 284 -0.06 18.75 24.26
CA ASP A 284 -0.12 19.86 25.22
C ASP A 284 1.25 20.40 25.57
N GLU A 285 2.23 19.50 25.68
CA GLU A 285 3.61 19.87 25.93
C GLU A 285 4.38 20.24 24.65
N LYS A 286 3.70 20.29 23.47
CA LYS A 286 4.29 20.59 22.16
C LYS A 286 5.44 19.65 21.78
N LEU A 287 5.34 18.40 22.18
CA LEU A 287 6.23 17.29 21.82
C LEU A 287 5.72 16.54 20.58
N LEU A 288 4.43 16.63 20.31
CA LEU A 288 3.77 16.21 19.07
C LEU A 288 3.19 17.46 18.40
N ASP A 289 3.60 17.74 17.17
CA ASP A 289 3.09 18.89 16.42
C ASP A 289 1.66 18.62 15.91
N PRO A 290 0.63 19.38 16.35
CA PRO A 290 -0.74 19.19 15.90
C PRO A 290 -0.93 19.48 14.40
N LEU A 291 -0.03 20.22 13.75
CA LEU A 291 -0.07 20.39 12.29
C LEU A 291 0.08 19.09 11.54
N SER A 292 0.64 18.04 12.16
CA SER A 292 0.72 16.68 11.60
C SER A 292 -0.63 16.13 11.12
N PHE A 293 -1.75 16.61 11.66
CA PHE A 293 -3.10 16.16 11.28
C PHE A 293 -3.67 16.87 10.06
N THR A 294 -3.08 17.99 9.66
CA THR A 294 -3.60 18.84 8.58
C THR A 294 -2.56 19.24 7.54
N GLN A 295 -1.26 19.17 7.85
CA GLN A 295 -0.22 19.63 6.94
C GLN A 295 -0.02 18.68 5.76
N GLU A 296 0.27 19.30 4.60
CA GLU A 296 0.57 18.61 3.35
C GLU A 296 2.01 18.08 3.33
N TYR A 297 2.20 16.89 2.77
CA TYR A 297 3.50 16.23 2.71
C TYR A 297 4.55 17.07 1.95
N ASN A 298 4.25 17.43 0.69
CA ASN A 298 5.21 18.14 -0.15
C ASN A 298 5.37 19.62 0.25
N ALA A 299 4.28 20.27 0.68
CA ALA A 299 4.26 21.70 0.92
C ALA A 299 4.74 22.10 2.32
N ALA A 300 4.61 21.23 3.31
CA ALA A 300 4.94 21.56 4.70
C ALA A 300 5.87 20.54 5.37
N PHE A 301 5.56 19.23 5.31
CA PHE A 301 6.37 18.21 5.97
C PHE A 301 7.80 18.09 5.38
N LEU A 302 7.92 17.93 4.05
CA LEU A 302 9.24 17.80 3.40
C LEU A 302 10.15 19.00 3.66
N PRO A 303 9.71 20.27 3.57
CA PRO A 303 10.55 21.41 3.92
C PRO A 303 11.11 21.37 5.34
N GLN A 304 10.40 20.81 6.32
CA GLN A 304 10.88 20.69 7.69
C GLN A 304 12.00 19.64 7.81
N VAL A 305 11.85 18.46 7.20
CA VAL A 305 12.86 17.37 7.27
C VAL A 305 14.05 17.59 6.35
N THR A 306 13.94 18.49 5.35
CA THR A 306 15.02 18.84 4.42
C THR A 306 15.69 20.17 4.75
N ALA A 307 15.30 20.83 5.85
CA ALA A 307 15.89 22.09 6.29
C ALA A 307 17.41 21.95 6.46
N GLU A 308 18.15 23.01 6.13
CA GLU A 308 19.62 23.04 6.27
C GLU A 308 20.05 22.84 7.74
N GLU A 309 19.33 23.47 8.68
CA GLU A 309 19.44 23.22 10.11
C GLU A 309 18.48 22.09 10.50
N LEU A 310 18.99 21.01 11.09
CA LEU A 310 18.15 19.92 11.58
C LEU A 310 17.20 20.43 12.68
N GLN A 311 15.91 20.22 12.53
CA GLN A 311 14.91 20.70 13.51
C GLN A 311 14.02 19.57 14.04
N VAL A 312 13.85 18.47 13.28
CA VAL A 312 12.85 17.45 13.56
C VAL A 312 13.49 16.28 14.31
N ALA A 313 12.99 16.00 15.52
CA ALA A 313 13.46 14.87 16.32
C ALA A 313 12.96 13.53 15.78
N ILE A 314 11.65 13.44 15.47
CA ILE A 314 11.03 12.23 14.92
C ILE A 314 10.08 12.60 13.79
N ALA A 315 10.34 12.04 12.62
CA ALA A 315 9.50 12.18 11.44
C ALA A 315 8.74 10.89 11.14
N ILE A 316 7.41 10.96 10.96
CA ILE A 316 6.57 9.80 10.63
C ILE A 316 6.23 9.83 9.14
N CYS A 317 6.73 8.84 8.40
CA CYS A 317 6.40 8.62 6.99
C CYS A 317 6.87 7.25 6.51
N GLY A 318 6.33 6.78 5.38
CA GLY A 318 6.61 5.45 4.84
C GLY A 318 8.05 5.24 4.35
N GLY A 319 8.79 6.29 4.05
CA GLY A 319 10.16 6.18 3.57
C GLY A 319 10.95 7.47 3.73
N VAL A 320 12.23 7.33 4.00
CA VAL A 320 13.17 8.44 4.28
C VAL A 320 13.81 9.03 3.01
N GLY A 321 13.53 8.47 1.83
CA GLY A 321 14.13 8.91 0.56
C GLY A 321 13.90 10.38 0.20
N GLY A 322 12.80 10.99 0.71
CA GLY A 322 12.50 12.41 0.52
C GLY A 322 13.31 13.38 1.39
N PHE A 323 14.12 12.89 2.34
CA PHE A 323 14.86 13.75 3.29
C PHE A 323 16.11 14.41 2.68
N GLY A 324 16.41 14.16 1.42
CA GLY A 324 17.54 14.76 0.72
C GLY A 324 18.88 14.46 1.42
N SER A 325 19.72 15.47 1.59
CA SER A 325 21.00 15.34 2.29
C SER A 325 20.87 14.93 3.76
N ASN A 326 19.71 15.19 4.38
CA ASN A 326 19.50 14.93 5.80
C ASN A 326 19.24 13.45 6.11
N ILE A 327 19.09 12.60 5.11
CA ILE A 327 18.87 11.16 5.28
C ILE A 327 19.90 10.50 6.20
N SER A 328 21.16 10.95 6.13
CA SER A 328 22.27 10.41 6.92
C SER A 328 22.23 10.80 8.41
N HIS A 329 21.40 11.78 8.78
CA HIS A 329 21.21 12.24 10.16
C HIS A 329 20.07 11.51 10.88
N TYR A 330 19.32 10.68 10.17
CA TYR A 330 18.21 9.89 10.73
C TYR A 330 18.55 8.41 10.79
N GLN A 331 17.88 7.71 11.68
CA GLN A 331 17.84 6.26 11.76
C GLN A 331 16.42 5.76 12.01
N ALA A 332 16.20 4.45 11.87
CA ALA A 332 14.94 3.82 12.27
C ALA A 332 14.75 3.98 13.78
N ALA A 333 13.55 4.39 14.22
CA ALA A 333 13.21 4.28 15.63
C ALA A 333 12.91 2.83 16.00
N GLU A 334 13.21 2.47 17.24
CA GLU A 334 12.84 1.18 17.82
C GLU A 334 11.31 1.05 17.94
N VAL A 335 10.83 -0.18 18.07
CA VAL A 335 9.42 -0.42 18.45
C VAL A 335 9.29 -0.15 19.95
N ILE A 336 8.41 0.77 20.30
CA ILE A 336 8.27 1.32 21.64
C ILE A 336 7.32 0.48 22.48
N GLU A 337 7.72 0.15 23.71
CA GLU A 337 6.88 -0.50 24.71
C GLU A 337 6.07 0.53 25.50
N GLY A 338 4.78 0.32 25.59
CA GLY A 338 3.86 1.16 26.34
C GLY A 338 3.89 0.92 27.86
N PRO A 339 3.20 1.75 28.65
CA PRO A 339 3.21 1.68 30.12
C PRO A 339 2.69 0.36 30.70
N SER A 340 1.82 -0.35 29.96
CA SER A 340 1.29 -1.67 30.35
C SER A 340 2.22 -2.84 30.00
N GLY A 341 3.37 -2.57 29.34
CA GLY A 341 4.23 -3.60 28.76
C GLY A 341 3.77 -4.08 27.37
N TYR A 342 2.72 -3.48 26.81
CA TYR A 342 2.26 -3.79 25.46
C TYR A 342 3.21 -3.21 24.42
N LYS A 343 3.48 -3.97 23.36
CA LYS A 343 4.38 -3.59 22.28
C LYS A 343 3.95 -4.25 20.99
N ALA A 344 3.65 -3.46 19.98
CA ALA A 344 3.32 -3.94 18.65
C ALA A 344 3.89 -3.02 17.56
N SER A 345 4.06 -3.56 16.37
CA SER A 345 4.36 -2.76 15.18
C SER A 345 3.08 -2.39 14.44
N THR A 346 3.09 -1.26 13.72
CA THR A 346 2.04 -0.93 12.76
C THR A 346 2.18 -1.85 11.55
N PHE A 347 1.44 -2.94 11.56
CA PHE A 347 1.47 -3.97 10.52
C PHE A 347 0.19 -3.93 9.70
N THR A 348 0.31 -3.83 8.37
CA THR A 348 -0.82 -3.87 7.43
C THR A 348 -0.89 -5.26 6.78
N PRO A 349 -1.72 -6.18 7.29
CA PRO A 349 -1.69 -7.59 6.91
C PRO A 349 -1.96 -7.86 5.43
N SER A 350 -2.80 -7.05 4.81
CA SER A 350 -3.17 -7.19 3.39
C SER A 350 -1.99 -6.94 2.43
N SER A 351 -1.02 -6.12 2.84
CA SER A 351 0.14 -5.80 2.00
C SER A 351 1.06 -7.01 1.83
N GLY A 352 1.34 -7.38 0.60
CA GLY A 352 2.17 -8.55 0.25
C GLY A 352 1.48 -9.90 0.40
N ALA A 353 0.29 -9.96 0.98
CA ALA A 353 -0.43 -11.21 1.26
C ALA A 353 -1.60 -11.46 0.32
N ILE A 354 -2.41 -10.45 0.04
CA ILE A 354 -3.61 -10.57 -0.80
C ILE A 354 -3.58 -9.57 -1.96
N ALA A 355 -4.20 -9.96 -3.07
CA ALA A 355 -4.32 -9.10 -4.24
C ALA A 355 -5.32 -7.95 -4.01
N SER A 356 -5.05 -6.83 -4.67
CA SER A 356 -5.97 -5.72 -4.83
C SER A 356 -6.34 -5.55 -6.31
N THR A 357 -7.50 -4.96 -6.59
CA THR A 357 -7.91 -4.66 -7.96
C THR A 357 -7.20 -3.39 -8.44
N ALA A 358 -6.49 -3.46 -9.55
CA ALA A 358 -5.64 -2.38 -10.05
C ALA A 358 -6.08 -1.76 -11.38
N ALA A 359 -6.84 -2.47 -12.21
CA ALA A 359 -7.27 -2.01 -13.52
C ALA A 359 -8.71 -2.38 -13.81
N TYR A 360 -9.41 -1.53 -14.55
CA TYR A 360 -10.83 -1.65 -14.87
C TYR A 360 -11.05 -1.39 -16.35
N ILE A 361 -11.81 -2.26 -17.03
CA ILE A 361 -12.27 -2.02 -18.40
C ILE A 361 -13.64 -1.35 -18.31
N THR A 362 -13.82 -0.24 -19.01
CA THR A 362 -15.05 0.55 -18.90
C THR A 362 -16.07 0.15 -19.97
N CYS A 363 -17.31 0.59 -19.81
CA CYS A 363 -18.36 0.43 -20.82
C CYS A 363 -18.11 1.24 -22.11
N ALA A 364 -17.13 2.16 -22.12
CA ALA A 364 -16.72 2.92 -23.29
C ALA A 364 -15.75 2.15 -24.20
N ALA A 365 -15.16 1.05 -23.71
CA ALA A 365 -14.23 0.27 -24.50
C ALA A 365 -14.90 -0.30 -25.76
N GLU A 366 -14.42 0.12 -26.94
CA GLU A 366 -14.91 -0.40 -28.22
C GLU A 366 -14.59 -1.88 -28.39
N ASN A 367 -13.46 -2.31 -27.79
CA ASN A 367 -12.96 -3.68 -27.87
C ASN A 367 -12.49 -4.18 -26.50
N PRO A 368 -13.41 -4.67 -25.65
CA PRO A 368 -13.09 -5.15 -24.31
C PRO A 368 -12.09 -6.32 -24.29
N GLU A 369 -12.16 -7.24 -25.25
CA GLU A 369 -11.24 -8.38 -25.34
C GLU A 369 -9.81 -7.93 -25.59
N ALA A 370 -9.61 -6.94 -26.48
CA ALA A 370 -8.30 -6.34 -26.72
C ALA A 370 -7.76 -5.60 -25.48
N CYS A 371 -8.63 -4.89 -24.75
CA CYS A 371 -8.27 -4.25 -23.47
C CYS A 371 -7.86 -5.29 -22.43
N PHE A 372 -8.57 -6.40 -22.31
CA PHE A 372 -8.23 -7.48 -21.39
C PHE A 372 -6.89 -8.14 -21.77
N ALA A 373 -6.72 -8.50 -23.03
CA ALA A 373 -5.46 -9.07 -23.52
C ALA A 373 -4.26 -8.15 -23.29
N PHE A 374 -4.46 -6.82 -23.45
CA PHE A 374 -3.44 -5.82 -23.14
C PHE A 374 -3.08 -5.82 -21.64
N LEU A 375 -4.07 -5.88 -20.73
CA LEU A 375 -3.82 -5.89 -19.29
C LEU A 375 -3.11 -7.18 -18.83
N MET A 376 -3.32 -8.30 -19.52
CA MET A 376 -2.65 -9.58 -19.21
C MET A 376 -1.14 -9.53 -19.44
N ILE A 377 -0.62 -8.57 -20.22
CA ILE A 377 0.81 -8.49 -20.52
C ILE A 377 1.68 -8.25 -19.29
N GLY A 378 1.13 -7.58 -18.26
CA GLY A 378 1.85 -7.38 -16.99
C GLY A 378 2.16 -8.67 -16.22
N PHE A 379 1.49 -9.77 -16.56
CA PHE A 379 1.72 -11.11 -15.99
C PHE A 379 2.66 -11.96 -16.83
N SER A 380 2.92 -11.60 -18.09
CA SER A 380 3.62 -12.42 -19.07
C SER A 380 5.11 -12.61 -18.78
N ASP A 381 5.76 -11.59 -18.21
CA ASP A 381 7.21 -11.58 -17.97
C ASP A 381 7.49 -11.45 -16.45
N VAL A 382 8.26 -12.40 -15.92
CA VAL A 382 8.71 -12.40 -14.52
C VAL A 382 9.51 -11.14 -14.17
N ASN A 383 10.22 -10.57 -15.15
CA ASN A 383 11.04 -9.37 -14.96
C ASN A 383 10.24 -8.07 -15.15
N TYR A 384 9.00 -8.13 -15.62
CA TYR A 384 8.22 -6.93 -15.91
C TYR A 384 8.12 -5.99 -14.70
N PRO A 385 7.75 -6.45 -13.48
CA PRO A 385 7.66 -5.56 -12.32
C PRO A 385 8.99 -4.88 -11.97
N LEU A 386 10.10 -5.62 -12.05
CA LEU A 386 11.44 -5.09 -11.77
C LEU A 386 11.89 -4.12 -12.86
N ASN A 387 11.69 -4.46 -14.14
CA ASN A 387 12.02 -3.58 -15.25
C ASN A 387 11.19 -2.30 -15.22
N ALA A 388 9.89 -2.39 -14.94
CA ALA A 388 9.01 -1.24 -14.87
C ALA A 388 9.42 -0.28 -13.74
N ARG A 389 9.94 -0.80 -12.63
CA ARG A 389 10.29 -0.02 -11.45
C ARG A 389 11.76 0.38 -11.39
N TYR A 390 12.67 -0.51 -11.74
CA TYR A 390 14.11 -0.35 -11.48
C TYR A 390 14.96 -0.27 -12.74
N GLY A 391 14.34 -0.27 -13.93
CA GLY A 391 15.05 -0.15 -15.19
C GLY A 391 15.40 -1.49 -15.82
N GLN A 392 16.35 -1.47 -16.74
CA GLN A 392 16.67 -2.61 -17.60
C GLN A 392 17.57 -3.63 -16.92
N GLN A 393 17.17 -4.91 -16.95
CA GLN A 393 18.03 -6.01 -16.51
C GLN A 393 19.38 -6.00 -17.26
N GLY A 394 20.47 -6.22 -16.52
CA GLY A 394 21.83 -6.22 -17.03
C GLY A 394 22.44 -4.83 -17.21
N LEU A 395 21.65 -3.75 -17.06
CA LEU A 395 22.12 -2.36 -17.08
C LEU A 395 21.91 -1.66 -15.75
N ASP A 396 20.71 -1.76 -15.19
CA ASP A 396 20.31 -1.09 -13.95
C ASP A 396 20.26 -2.06 -12.78
N TRP A 397 19.87 -3.29 -13.04
CA TRP A 397 19.80 -4.37 -12.05
C TRP A 397 20.13 -5.74 -12.66
N GLU A 398 20.46 -6.70 -11.82
CA GLU A 398 20.63 -8.11 -12.18
C GLU A 398 20.19 -9.02 -11.04
N TYR A 399 19.96 -10.30 -11.31
CA TYR A 399 19.68 -11.28 -10.27
C TYR A 399 20.91 -11.46 -9.36
N CYS A 400 20.64 -11.66 -8.07
CA CYS A 400 21.66 -12.06 -7.12
C CYS A 400 22.23 -13.43 -7.44
N THR A 401 23.50 -13.62 -7.10
CA THR A 401 24.21 -14.90 -7.16
C THR A 401 24.26 -15.56 -5.78
N ASP A 402 24.59 -16.86 -5.73
CA ASP A 402 24.70 -17.58 -4.47
C ASP A 402 25.67 -16.89 -3.50
N GLY A 403 25.22 -16.67 -2.27
CA GLY A 403 26.00 -16.05 -1.20
C GLY A 403 25.82 -14.53 -1.05
N GLU A 404 25.07 -13.88 -1.93
CA GLU A 404 24.67 -12.48 -1.75
C GLU A 404 23.53 -12.39 -0.73
N VAL A 405 23.73 -11.60 0.33
CA VAL A 405 22.80 -11.46 1.45
C VAL A 405 21.84 -10.30 1.18
N GLY A 406 20.52 -10.57 1.23
CA GLY A 406 19.49 -9.58 1.03
C GLY A 406 19.20 -8.75 2.28
N LEU A 407 18.52 -7.63 2.08
CA LEU A 407 18.11 -6.75 3.18
C LEU A 407 17.14 -7.41 4.17
N TYR A 408 16.40 -8.43 3.73
CA TYR A 408 15.43 -9.17 4.54
C TYR A 408 15.87 -10.61 4.88
N ASP A 409 17.15 -10.93 4.70
CA ASP A 409 17.71 -12.27 4.96
C ASP A 409 17.47 -12.72 6.41
N ALA A 410 17.57 -11.79 7.36
CA ALA A 410 17.27 -12.03 8.77
C ALA A 410 15.83 -12.51 9.03
N LEU A 411 14.90 -12.25 8.10
CA LEU A 411 13.49 -12.68 8.15
C LEU A 411 13.25 -13.92 7.28
N GLY A 412 14.31 -14.53 6.71
CA GLY A 412 14.21 -15.72 5.85
C GLY A 412 13.87 -15.43 4.39
N TYR A 413 13.98 -14.17 3.94
CA TYR A 413 13.79 -13.77 2.55
C TYR A 413 15.13 -13.52 1.88
N PRO A 414 15.63 -14.46 1.06
CA PRO A 414 16.92 -14.33 0.40
C PRO A 414 16.93 -13.21 -0.64
N ALA A 415 18.10 -12.69 -0.95
CA ALA A 415 18.26 -11.71 -2.01
C ALA A 415 17.85 -12.28 -3.37
N VAL A 416 17.04 -11.54 -4.11
CA VAL A 416 16.56 -11.92 -5.45
C VAL A 416 17.32 -11.14 -6.52
N PHE A 417 17.48 -9.84 -6.36
CA PHE A 417 18.17 -8.99 -7.32
C PHE A 417 19.05 -7.94 -6.62
N LYS A 418 19.92 -7.32 -7.37
CA LYS A 418 20.77 -6.20 -6.92
C LYS A 418 20.81 -5.09 -7.94
N TRP A 419 20.97 -3.86 -7.47
CA TRP A 419 21.19 -2.71 -8.34
C TRP A 419 22.63 -2.61 -8.79
N LEU A 420 22.82 -2.34 -10.07
CA LEU A 420 24.14 -2.16 -10.67
C LEU A 420 24.63 -0.71 -10.58
N ARG A 421 23.71 0.25 -10.52
CA ARG A 421 23.98 1.69 -10.53
C ARG A 421 23.32 2.44 -9.37
N GLY A 422 22.81 1.75 -8.37
CA GLY A 422 21.97 2.30 -7.32
C GLY A 422 20.50 2.34 -7.69
N ASP A 423 19.67 2.85 -6.76
CA ASP A 423 18.24 3.00 -7.01
C ASP A 423 17.97 4.13 -8.01
N ILE A 424 17.65 3.77 -9.24
CA ILE A 424 17.38 4.74 -10.31
C ILE A 424 16.25 5.73 -9.98
N ARG A 425 15.37 5.39 -9.04
CA ARG A 425 14.31 6.28 -8.55
C ARG A 425 14.88 7.49 -7.82
N SER A 426 16.06 7.34 -7.23
CA SER A 426 16.76 8.40 -6.49
C SER A 426 17.77 9.17 -7.34
N ILE A 427 18.01 8.75 -8.59
CA ILE A 427 18.98 9.38 -9.49
C ILE A 427 18.26 10.35 -10.41
N ALA A 428 18.49 11.63 -10.27
CA ALA A 428 17.91 12.67 -11.11
C ALA A 428 18.22 12.43 -12.60
N GLY A 429 17.18 12.47 -13.45
CA GLY A 429 17.31 12.33 -14.91
C GLY A 429 17.36 10.89 -15.42
N GLN A 430 17.26 9.87 -14.58
CA GLN A 430 17.23 8.45 -15.01
C GLN A 430 15.83 7.95 -15.43
N THR A 431 14.79 8.73 -15.17
CA THR A 431 13.38 8.36 -15.40
C THR A 431 13.03 8.14 -16.88
N SER A 432 13.91 8.50 -17.82
CA SER A 432 13.63 8.45 -19.26
C SER A 432 13.88 7.09 -19.93
N VAL A 433 14.57 6.14 -19.28
CA VAL A 433 14.99 4.90 -19.94
C VAL A 433 13.94 3.79 -19.78
N TRP A 434 13.48 3.58 -18.54
CA TRP A 434 12.41 2.64 -18.20
C TRP A 434 11.52 3.32 -17.16
N GLY A 435 10.34 3.62 -17.38
CA GLY A 435 9.35 4.25 -16.51
C GLY A 435 9.85 4.91 -15.21
N GLY A 436 9.21 5.95 -14.77
CA GLY A 436 9.55 6.61 -13.51
C GLY A 436 9.10 5.79 -12.30
N ALA A 437 9.75 6.01 -11.18
CA ALA A 437 9.55 5.31 -9.90
C ALA A 437 8.10 5.26 -9.39
N ASN A 438 7.26 6.17 -9.82
CA ASN A 438 5.89 6.32 -9.35
C ASN A 438 4.84 6.00 -10.42
N VAL A 439 5.24 5.49 -11.58
CA VAL A 439 4.29 5.09 -12.61
C VAL A 439 3.48 3.90 -12.09
N THR A 440 2.16 4.03 -12.13
CA THR A 440 1.27 2.90 -11.91
C THR A 440 1.54 1.87 -12.98
N THR A 441 2.09 0.74 -12.59
CA THR A 441 2.38 -0.36 -13.51
C THR A 441 1.09 -1.02 -13.97
N LEU A 442 1.14 -1.72 -15.09
CA LEU A 442 0.08 -2.67 -15.43
C LEU A 442 -0.06 -3.70 -14.28
N PRO A 443 -1.24 -4.30 -14.09
CA PRO A 443 -1.44 -5.36 -13.10
C PRO A 443 -0.41 -6.48 -13.25
N TYR A 444 0.11 -6.99 -12.13
CA TYR A 444 1.11 -8.06 -12.08
C TYR A 444 0.97 -8.89 -10.82
N ILE A 445 1.62 -10.06 -10.79
CA ILE A 445 1.92 -10.83 -9.58
C ILE A 445 3.44 -11.01 -9.53
N GLY A 446 4.06 -10.60 -8.46
CA GLY A 446 5.51 -10.69 -8.30
C GLY A 446 6.08 -9.78 -7.24
N HIS A 447 7.40 -9.70 -7.24
CA HIS A 447 8.18 -8.96 -6.26
C HIS A 447 8.66 -7.64 -6.88
N MET A 448 8.09 -6.52 -6.45
CA MET A 448 8.53 -5.21 -6.91
C MET A 448 9.56 -4.56 -5.98
N SER A 449 9.64 -4.96 -4.72
CA SER A 449 10.55 -4.38 -3.72
C SER A 449 11.07 -5.40 -2.71
N MET A 450 11.26 -6.67 -3.13
CA MET A 450 11.80 -7.70 -2.25
C MET A 450 13.29 -7.90 -2.40
N SER A 451 13.89 -8.18 -1.25
CA SER A 451 15.17 -8.86 -1.07
C SER A 451 16.22 -8.54 -2.10
N TYR A 452 16.74 -7.34 -2.05
CA TYR A 452 17.89 -6.99 -2.85
C TYR A 452 19.11 -6.77 -1.96
N TYR A 453 20.25 -7.10 -2.50
CA TYR A 453 21.53 -6.64 -1.96
C TYR A 453 21.68 -5.16 -2.28
N VAL A 454 22.07 -4.37 -1.29
CA VAL A 454 22.29 -2.93 -1.44
C VAL A 454 23.69 -2.58 -0.94
N ASP A 455 24.48 -2.04 -1.82
CA ASP A 455 25.72 -1.34 -1.44
C ASP A 455 25.37 0.07 -0.96
N THR A 456 25.41 0.29 0.35
CA THR A 456 25.08 1.57 0.97
C THR A 456 26.11 2.67 0.71
N SER A 457 27.26 2.35 0.13
CA SER A 457 28.23 3.36 -0.33
C SER A 457 27.83 4.06 -1.61
N VAL A 458 26.84 3.50 -2.34
CA VAL A 458 26.27 4.09 -3.55
C VAL A 458 25.20 5.10 -3.18
N GLU A 459 25.31 6.30 -3.74
CA GLU A 459 24.32 7.37 -3.55
C GLU A 459 22.89 6.89 -3.85
N GLY A 460 21.93 7.23 -2.99
CA GLY A 460 20.53 6.83 -3.11
C GLY A 460 20.18 5.48 -2.46
N ASN A 461 21.16 4.63 -2.16
CA ASN A 461 20.90 3.32 -1.57
C ASN A 461 20.64 3.36 -0.05
N LEU A 462 21.13 4.38 0.64
CA LEU A 462 21.03 4.50 2.11
C LEU A 462 19.54 4.47 2.56
N GLY A 463 18.69 5.24 1.92
CA GLY A 463 17.27 5.30 2.28
C GLY A 463 16.55 3.96 2.14
N THR A 464 16.91 3.18 1.15
CA THR A 464 16.36 1.84 0.94
C THR A 464 16.85 0.86 2.02
N ALA A 465 18.13 0.90 2.34
CA ALA A 465 18.69 0.08 3.42
C ALA A 465 18.06 0.43 4.78
N MET A 466 17.87 1.71 5.07
CA MET A 466 17.17 2.18 6.27
C MET A 466 15.72 1.70 6.31
N THR A 467 15.00 1.79 5.18
CA THR A 467 13.61 1.30 5.06
C THR A 467 13.52 -0.20 5.34
N ALA A 468 14.47 -0.98 4.83
CA ALA A 468 14.52 -2.42 5.11
C ALA A 468 14.87 -2.71 6.57
N ALA A 469 15.81 -1.97 7.14
CA ALA A 469 16.16 -2.10 8.56
C ALA A 469 14.96 -1.87 9.49
N THR A 470 14.08 -0.88 9.19
CA THR A 470 12.83 -0.71 9.96
C THR A 470 11.93 -1.92 9.86
N THR A 471 11.79 -2.51 8.66
CA THR A 471 10.96 -3.70 8.47
C THR A 471 11.50 -4.88 9.30
N VAL A 472 12.82 -5.09 9.27
CA VAL A 472 13.47 -6.15 10.08
C VAL A 472 13.25 -5.92 11.58
N ALA A 473 13.37 -4.67 12.04
CA ALA A 473 13.15 -4.33 13.46
C ALA A 473 11.67 -4.48 13.87
N GLN A 474 10.73 -4.19 12.99
CA GLN A 474 9.30 -4.21 13.29
C GLN A 474 8.66 -5.62 13.17
N ALA A 475 9.15 -6.47 12.26
CA ALA A 475 8.55 -7.76 11.97
C ALA A 475 8.35 -8.68 13.20
N PRO A 476 9.28 -8.74 14.18
CA PRO A 476 9.09 -9.56 15.38
C PRO A 476 7.93 -9.13 16.28
N TYR A 477 7.39 -7.91 16.09
CA TYR A 477 6.32 -7.33 16.89
C TYR A 477 4.99 -7.22 16.13
N ALA A 478 4.89 -7.84 14.95
CA ALA A 478 3.62 -7.99 14.26
C ALA A 478 2.69 -8.91 15.06
N PRO A 479 1.38 -8.61 15.17
CA PRO A 479 0.44 -9.51 15.82
C PRO A 479 0.37 -10.86 15.11
N GLU A 480 0.20 -11.95 15.88
CA GLU A 480 0.03 -13.28 15.31
C GLU A 480 -1.34 -13.46 14.63
N GLU A 481 -2.38 -12.85 15.20
CA GLU A 481 -3.74 -12.88 14.67
C GLU A 481 -4.07 -11.54 14.01
N VAL A 482 -4.42 -11.58 12.71
CA VAL A 482 -4.66 -10.38 11.92
C VAL A 482 -5.83 -10.54 10.97
N VAL A 483 -6.40 -9.42 10.54
CA VAL A 483 -7.45 -9.37 9.52
C VAL A 483 -6.82 -9.03 8.17
N TYR A 484 -6.71 -10.00 7.26
CA TYR A 484 -6.25 -9.70 5.90
C TYR A 484 -7.26 -8.88 5.10
N LYS A 485 -8.50 -9.32 5.09
CA LYS A 485 -9.66 -8.64 4.49
C LYS A 485 -10.92 -9.39 4.91
N ILE A 486 -12.01 -8.66 5.11
CA ILE A 486 -13.35 -9.23 5.33
C ILE A 486 -14.12 -9.20 4.01
N ILE A 487 -14.70 -10.34 3.61
CA ILE A 487 -15.51 -10.46 2.40
C ILE A 487 -16.98 -10.46 2.82
N TYR A 488 -17.62 -9.32 2.59
CA TYR A 488 -19.05 -9.15 2.85
C TYR A 488 -19.90 -9.70 1.70
N THR A 489 -21.11 -10.16 1.98
CA THR A 489 -22.15 -10.34 0.95
C THR A 489 -22.67 -8.98 0.49
N GLU A 490 -23.47 -8.97 -0.59
CA GLU A 490 -24.07 -7.71 -1.09
C GLU A 490 -25.02 -7.09 -0.05
N GLU A 491 -25.83 -7.91 0.60
CA GLU A 491 -26.75 -7.47 1.65
C GLU A 491 -26.01 -6.91 2.88
N GLU A 492 -24.95 -7.57 3.31
CA GLU A 492 -24.12 -7.10 4.41
C GLU A 492 -23.41 -5.79 4.07
N ALA A 493 -22.82 -5.70 2.87
CA ALA A 493 -22.13 -4.49 2.42
C ALA A 493 -23.07 -3.29 2.32
N GLU A 494 -24.30 -3.50 1.81
CA GLU A 494 -25.33 -2.46 1.76
C GLU A 494 -25.80 -2.07 3.17
N ALA A 495 -26.01 -3.04 4.06
CA ALA A 495 -26.47 -2.79 5.42
C ALA A 495 -25.50 -1.93 6.24
N ILE A 496 -24.19 -2.13 6.07
CA ILE A 496 -23.16 -1.42 6.88
C ILE A 496 -22.61 -0.15 6.20
N ALA A 497 -22.97 0.15 4.95
CA ALA A 497 -22.26 1.17 4.15
C ALA A 497 -22.26 2.56 4.79
N GLU A 498 -23.42 3.02 5.27
CA GLU A 498 -23.60 4.33 5.89
C GLU A 498 -22.94 4.37 7.28
N ASP A 499 -23.21 3.38 8.12
CA ASP A 499 -22.67 3.28 9.47
C ASP A 499 -21.15 3.22 9.45
N ARG A 500 -20.58 2.37 8.59
CA ARG A 500 -19.12 2.24 8.40
C ARG A 500 -18.48 3.57 7.99
N ALA A 501 -19.10 4.32 7.07
CA ALA A 501 -18.58 5.62 6.65
C ALA A 501 -18.60 6.65 7.79
N ASN A 502 -19.72 6.69 8.55
CA ASN A 502 -19.88 7.58 9.69
C ASN A 502 -18.90 7.24 10.82
N ILE A 503 -18.74 5.96 11.15
CA ILE A 503 -17.80 5.48 12.18
C ILE A 503 -16.37 5.87 11.83
N ARG A 504 -15.89 5.60 10.61
CA ARG A 504 -14.55 5.95 10.16
C ARG A 504 -14.26 7.44 10.24
N SER A 505 -15.19 8.26 9.74
CA SER A 505 -15.07 9.72 9.79
C SER A 505 -15.01 10.21 11.23
N TYR A 506 -15.91 9.70 12.08
CA TYR A 506 -16.00 10.10 13.48
C TYR A 506 -14.76 9.71 14.30
N ILE A 507 -14.24 8.50 14.14
CA ILE A 507 -13.01 8.06 14.84
C ILE A 507 -11.84 8.99 14.48
N LYS A 508 -11.69 9.32 13.20
CA LYS A 508 -10.63 10.22 12.73
C LYS A 508 -10.76 11.60 13.36
N GLU A 509 -11.96 12.17 13.33
CA GLU A 509 -12.25 13.50 13.87
C GLU A 509 -12.11 13.54 15.39
N ALA A 510 -12.75 12.61 16.10
CA ALA A 510 -12.72 12.55 17.56
C ALA A 510 -11.29 12.32 18.09
N SER A 511 -10.50 11.46 17.45
CA SER A 511 -9.09 11.26 17.83
C SER A 511 -8.30 12.56 17.73
N ALA A 512 -8.48 13.32 16.65
CA ALA A 512 -7.84 14.62 16.50
C ALA A 512 -8.33 15.63 17.54
N GLN A 513 -9.63 15.65 17.87
CA GLN A 513 -10.20 16.52 18.89
C GLN A 513 -9.69 16.20 20.29
N PHE A 514 -9.57 14.92 20.67
CA PHE A 514 -8.98 14.49 21.93
C PHE A 514 -7.52 14.93 22.04
N VAL A 515 -6.73 14.68 21.00
CA VAL A 515 -5.30 14.98 21.01
C VAL A 515 -5.02 16.49 20.92
N ALA A 516 -5.78 17.23 20.12
CA ALA A 516 -5.64 18.69 19.99
C ALA A 516 -6.30 19.49 21.13
N GLY A 517 -7.12 18.89 21.98
CA GLY A 517 -7.63 19.49 23.19
C GLY A 517 -9.03 20.06 23.15
N SER A 518 -9.79 19.77 22.11
CA SER A 518 -11.21 20.13 22.04
C SER A 518 -12.08 19.19 22.88
N LEU A 519 -11.64 17.96 23.07
CA LEU A 519 -12.17 16.97 24.01
C LEU A 519 -11.07 16.57 25.01
N ASP A 520 -11.44 16.16 26.22
CA ASP A 520 -10.49 15.70 27.22
C ASP A 520 -10.59 14.18 27.42
N PRO A 521 -9.57 13.40 27.03
CA PRO A 521 -9.61 11.93 27.20
C PRO A 521 -9.55 11.49 28.68
N ASN A 522 -9.17 12.39 29.61
CA ASN A 522 -9.25 12.12 31.05
C ASN A 522 -10.66 12.33 31.61
N SER A 523 -11.53 13.05 30.90
CA SER A 523 -12.92 13.28 31.29
C SER A 523 -13.77 12.04 30.97
N ASP A 524 -14.38 11.44 32.00
CA ASP A 524 -15.33 10.36 31.79
C ASP A 524 -16.57 10.83 31.01
N ASP A 525 -16.98 12.09 31.17
CA ASP A 525 -18.10 12.64 30.43
C ASP A 525 -17.80 12.72 28.92
N ASP A 526 -16.61 13.22 28.54
CA ASP A 526 -16.20 13.30 27.12
C ASP A 526 -15.98 11.91 26.52
N TRP A 527 -15.35 10.99 27.26
CA TRP A 527 -15.18 9.61 26.84
C TRP A 527 -16.51 8.89 26.65
N ASN A 528 -17.43 9.03 27.61
CA ASN A 528 -18.76 8.45 27.47
C ASN A 528 -19.57 9.08 26.33
N ALA A 529 -19.42 10.39 26.09
CA ALA A 529 -20.05 11.06 24.95
C ALA A 529 -19.50 10.50 23.63
N TYR A 530 -18.18 10.27 23.53
CA TYR A 530 -17.54 9.62 22.38
C TYR A 530 -18.10 8.21 22.14
N ILE A 531 -18.16 7.36 23.16
CA ILE A 531 -18.70 6.00 23.05
C ILE A 531 -20.20 6.02 22.68
N ASN A 532 -20.98 6.94 23.26
CA ASN A 532 -22.40 7.07 22.94
C ASN A 532 -22.60 7.49 21.48
N GLN A 533 -21.77 8.38 20.95
CA GLN A 533 -21.86 8.76 19.54
C GLN A 533 -21.50 7.60 18.59
N LEU A 534 -20.54 6.73 18.94
CA LEU A 534 -20.28 5.49 18.20
C LEU A 534 -21.51 4.57 18.19
N LYS A 535 -22.24 4.47 19.34
CA LYS A 535 -23.50 3.71 19.41
C LYS A 535 -24.61 4.30 18.56
N GLU A 536 -24.72 5.63 18.50
CA GLU A 536 -25.65 6.30 17.58
C GLU A 536 -25.32 6.04 16.10
N TYR A 537 -24.05 5.74 15.77
CA TYR A 537 -23.61 5.27 14.45
C TYR A 537 -23.66 3.74 14.32
N HIS A 538 -24.34 3.03 15.22
CA HIS A 538 -24.57 1.58 15.21
C HIS A 538 -23.28 0.75 15.09
N TYR A 539 -22.18 1.19 15.76
CA TYR A 539 -20.89 0.49 15.64
C TYR A 539 -20.93 -0.96 16.12
N GLU A 540 -21.81 -1.29 17.08
CA GLU A 540 -22.00 -2.65 17.60
C GLU A 540 -22.64 -3.54 16.52
N ASP A 541 -23.65 -3.06 15.80
CA ASP A 541 -24.28 -3.78 14.68
C ASP A 541 -23.30 -3.96 13.51
N PHE A 542 -22.52 -2.89 13.20
CA PHE A 542 -21.42 -2.96 12.23
C PHE A 542 -20.39 -4.03 12.60
N LEU A 543 -19.99 -4.10 13.86
CA LEU A 543 -19.03 -5.08 14.35
C LEU A 543 -19.60 -6.51 14.30
N ASP A 544 -20.87 -6.71 14.67
CA ASP A 544 -21.50 -8.03 14.65
C ASP A 544 -21.64 -8.58 13.22
N ILE A 545 -22.08 -7.76 12.26
CA ILE A 545 -22.09 -8.13 10.82
C ILE A 545 -20.67 -8.44 10.33
N SER A 546 -19.69 -7.63 10.76
CA SER A 546 -18.30 -7.85 10.39
C SER A 546 -17.71 -9.14 10.97
N ARG A 547 -18.11 -9.54 12.19
CA ARG A 547 -17.74 -10.82 12.83
C ARG A 547 -18.26 -12.02 12.03
N GLU A 548 -19.52 -11.99 11.64
CA GLU A 548 -20.12 -13.06 10.83
C GLU A 548 -19.42 -13.18 9.47
N ALA A 549 -19.19 -12.05 8.81
CA ALA A 549 -18.48 -12.01 7.55
C ALA A 549 -17.01 -12.47 7.67
N TYR A 550 -16.32 -12.10 8.76
CA TYR A 550 -14.95 -12.54 9.05
C TYR A 550 -14.88 -14.05 9.23
N LEU A 551 -15.74 -14.63 10.07
CA LEU A 551 -15.77 -16.08 10.29
C LEU A 551 -16.01 -16.85 8.99
N ARG A 552 -16.90 -16.35 8.13
CA ARG A 552 -17.14 -16.93 6.81
C ARG A 552 -15.91 -16.76 5.89
N THR A 553 -15.24 -15.62 5.95
CA THR A 553 -14.05 -15.34 5.12
C THR A 553 -12.89 -16.30 5.44
N ILE A 554 -12.66 -16.59 6.73
CA ILE A 554 -11.58 -17.47 7.17
C ILE A 554 -11.92 -18.96 7.04
N ALA A 555 -13.21 -19.31 7.01
CA ALA A 555 -13.66 -20.70 6.82
C ALA A 555 -13.55 -21.16 5.36
N GLY A 556 -13.35 -20.26 4.38
CA GLY A 556 -13.20 -20.55 2.95
C GLY A 556 -14.47 -20.32 2.19
#